data_0c67e196308cb3f18c82a1800c89aceb
#
_entry.id   0c67e196308cb3f18c82a1800c89aceb
#
_cell.length_a   1.000
_cell.length_b   1.000
_cell.length_c   1.000
_cell.angle_alpha   90.00
_cell.angle_beta   90.00
_cell.angle_gamma   90.00
#
_symmetry.space_group_name_H-M   'P 1'
#
loop_
_entity.id
_entity.type
_entity.pdbx_description
1 polymer ?
#
loop_
_entity_poly.entity_id
_entity_poly.type
_entity_poly.pdbx_seq_one_letter_code
_entity_poly.pdbx_strand_id
1 'polypeptide(L)'
;MSYYTQNGPYTTPFLLWIPTNVTVKGVEKKTYSKTDDVYYCSFRTFGGTEKVVNDVIVLEDTATIETWYNPTITAACQIEVNGQRYKILGTPENINMRNQYMKIRVRAIKGGA
;
A
#
# COMPACT_ATOMS: atom_id res chain seq x y z
N MET A 1 -21.85 -1.83 -21.66
CA MET A 1 -20.64 -1.46 -20.95
C MET A 1 -20.87 -1.60 -19.45
N SER A 2 -20.05 -2.36 -18.78
CA SER A 2 -20.18 -2.53 -17.34
C SER A 2 -19.38 -1.45 -16.62
N TYR A 3 -19.95 -0.89 -15.58
CA TYR A 3 -19.27 0.06 -14.72
C TYR A 3 -18.75 -0.67 -13.50
N TYR A 4 -17.56 -0.30 -13.08
CA TYR A 4 -17.01 -0.84 -11.84
C TYR A 4 -17.76 -0.25 -10.65
N THR A 5 -18.21 -1.12 -9.76
CA THR A 5 -18.89 -0.70 -8.55
C THR A 5 -17.91 -0.77 -7.39
N GLN A 6 -17.85 0.28 -6.61
CA GLN A 6 -17.02 0.37 -5.42
C GLN A 6 -17.27 -0.83 -4.49
N ASN A 7 -16.18 -1.46 -4.03
CA ASN A 7 -16.27 -2.63 -3.17
C ASN A 7 -16.43 -2.20 -1.71
N GLY A 8 -17.67 -1.93 -1.32
CA GLY A 8 -17.98 -1.45 0.02
C GLY A 8 -17.63 0.02 0.23
N PRO A 9 -18.00 0.58 1.38
CA PRO A 9 -17.68 1.98 1.69
C PRO A 9 -16.19 2.15 2.02
N TYR A 10 -15.64 3.30 1.67
CA TYR A 10 -14.25 3.64 2.01
C TYR A 10 -14.26 4.31 3.38
N THR A 11 -14.21 3.51 4.44
CA THR A 11 -14.32 3.97 5.81
C THR A 11 -13.06 3.76 6.65
N THR A 12 -12.11 2.97 6.14
CA THR A 12 -10.86 2.71 6.88
C THR A 12 -9.86 3.82 6.60
N PRO A 13 -9.40 4.55 7.62
CA PRO A 13 -8.41 5.60 7.42
C PRO A 13 -7.03 5.02 7.18
N PHE A 14 -6.28 5.63 6.28
CA PHE A 14 -4.88 5.29 6.08
C PHE A 14 -4.03 6.53 5.88
N LEU A 15 -2.75 6.40 6.21
CA LEU A 15 -1.75 7.44 6.04
C LEU A 15 -0.79 7.01 4.94
N LEU A 16 -0.28 7.98 4.21
CA LEU A 16 0.62 7.72 3.09
C LEU A 16 2.04 8.16 3.47
N TRP A 17 3.00 7.27 3.23
CA TRP A 17 4.42 7.56 3.40
C TRP A 17 5.06 7.62 2.03
N ILE A 18 5.61 8.79 1.68
CA ILE A 18 6.19 9.04 0.37
C ILE A 18 7.72 8.97 0.48
N PRO A 19 8.39 8.22 -0.42
CA PRO A 19 9.84 8.11 -0.39
C PRO A 19 10.48 9.41 -0.84
N THR A 20 11.56 9.78 -0.16
CA THR A 20 12.41 10.90 -0.57
C THR A 20 13.86 10.43 -0.55
N ASN A 21 14.68 10.97 -1.44
CA ASN A 21 16.10 10.65 -1.47
C ASN A 21 16.86 11.77 -0.78
N VAL A 22 17.68 11.40 0.18
CA VAL A 22 18.50 12.33 0.95
C VAL A 22 19.96 11.93 0.78
N THR A 23 20.82 12.90 0.44
CA THR A 23 22.25 12.65 0.32
C THR A 23 22.91 12.95 1.67
N VAL A 24 23.53 11.93 2.26
CA VAL A 24 24.26 12.05 3.52
C VAL A 24 25.70 11.61 3.27
N LYS A 25 26.65 12.51 3.48
CA LYS A 25 28.08 12.24 3.28
C LYS A 25 28.38 11.65 1.88
N GLY A 26 27.71 12.19 0.86
CA GLY A 26 27.91 11.74 -0.51
C GLY A 26 27.21 10.44 -0.86
N VAL A 27 26.48 9.83 0.08
CA VAL A 27 25.72 8.61 -0.17
C VAL A 27 24.24 8.95 -0.21
N GLU A 28 23.57 8.52 -1.27
CA GLU A 28 22.14 8.71 -1.41
C GLU A 28 21.39 7.67 -0.59
N LYS A 29 20.52 8.13 0.30
CA LYS A 29 19.69 7.26 1.13
C LYS A 29 18.23 7.54 0.88
N LYS A 30 17.43 6.48 0.86
CA LYS A 30 15.99 6.55 0.71
C LYS A 30 15.34 6.65 2.08
N THR A 31 14.57 7.71 2.29
CA THR A 31 13.79 7.88 3.51
C THR A 31 12.32 8.03 3.14
N TYR A 32 11.44 7.89 4.14
CA TYR A 32 10.01 8.04 3.93
C TYR A 32 9.48 9.17 4.79
N SER A 33 8.63 10.01 4.22
CA SER A 33 7.99 11.10 4.94
C SER A 33 6.48 10.88 4.94
N LYS A 34 5.87 10.95 6.13
CA LYS A 34 4.44 10.81 6.27
C LYS A 34 3.74 12.10 5.81
N THR A 35 2.70 11.96 4.99
CA THR A 35 1.89 13.11 4.60
C THR A 35 0.97 13.52 5.73
N ASP A 36 0.53 14.77 5.72
CA ASP A 36 -0.38 15.29 6.75
C ASP A 36 -1.84 14.90 6.49
N ASP A 37 -2.14 14.40 5.31
CA ASP A 37 -3.50 14.07 4.91
C ASP A 37 -3.87 12.66 5.34
N VAL A 38 -5.13 12.48 5.74
CA VAL A 38 -5.70 11.16 6.01
C VAL A 38 -6.61 10.79 4.85
N TYR A 39 -6.38 9.61 4.31
CA TYR A 39 -7.18 9.08 3.21
C TYR A 39 -8.05 7.94 3.72
N TYR A 40 -9.08 7.60 2.99
CA TYR A 40 -10.00 6.54 3.37
C TYR A 40 -10.08 5.48 2.30
N CYS A 41 -10.21 4.23 2.71
CA CYS A 41 -10.22 3.11 1.79
C CYS A 41 -11.12 1.99 2.29
N SER A 42 -11.34 1.02 1.42
CA SER A 42 -11.82 -0.30 1.80
C SER A 42 -10.60 -1.18 2.02
N PHE A 43 -10.46 -1.73 3.21
CA PHE A 43 -9.30 -2.52 3.60
C PHE A 43 -9.73 -3.97 3.82
N ARG A 44 -9.14 -4.88 3.05
CA ARG A 44 -9.50 -6.29 3.10
C ARG A 44 -8.24 -7.11 3.35
N THR A 45 -8.20 -7.77 4.49
CA THR A 45 -7.07 -8.62 4.87
C THR A 45 -7.29 -10.04 4.38
N PHE A 46 -6.18 -10.74 4.11
CA PHE A 46 -6.21 -12.15 3.73
C PHE A 46 -5.63 -13.05 4.81
N GLY A 47 -5.29 -12.49 5.98
CA GLY A 47 -4.62 -13.25 7.03
C GLY A 47 -3.20 -13.61 6.64
N GLY A 48 -2.64 -14.62 7.27
CA GLY A 48 -1.31 -15.10 6.94
C GLY A 48 -1.31 -15.89 5.64
N THR A 49 -0.59 -15.40 4.64
CA THR A 49 -0.42 -16.11 3.38
C THR A 49 0.87 -16.92 3.43
N GLU A 50 0.76 -18.22 3.15
CA GLU A 50 1.92 -19.09 3.11
C GLU A 50 2.72 -18.87 1.83
N LYS A 51 4.03 -18.77 1.99
CA LYS A 51 4.95 -18.62 0.89
C LYS A 51 6.15 -19.53 1.14
N VAL A 52 6.57 -20.27 0.12
CA VAL A 52 7.74 -21.14 0.24
C VAL A 52 8.97 -20.38 -0.27
N VAL A 53 9.95 -20.21 0.62
CA VAL A 53 11.23 -19.57 0.28
C VAL A 53 12.34 -20.51 0.75
N ASN A 54 13.17 -20.97 -0.20
CA ASN A 54 14.26 -21.90 0.10
C ASN A 54 13.80 -23.13 0.89
N ASP A 55 12.68 -23.74 0.46
CA ASP A 55 12.06 -24.89 1.10
C ASP A 55 11.54 -24.62 2.53
N VAL A 56 11.43 -23.37 2.92
CA VAL A 56 10.86 -22.97 4.21
C VAL A 56 9.54 -22.25 3.97
N ILE A 57 8.51 -22.62 4.73
CA ILE A 57 7.22 -21.96 4.68
C ILE A 57 7.29 -20.68 5.50
N VAL A 58 7.00 -19.55 4.85
CA VAL A 58 6.97 -18.23 5.48
C VAL A 58 5.55 -17.69 5.39
N LEU A 59 5.06 -17.11 6.50
CA LEU A 59 3.75 -16.48 6.52
C LEU A 59 3.89 -14.98 6.23
N GLU A 60 3.08 -14.49 5.31
CA GLU A 60 3.02 -13.07 4.97
C GLU A 60 1.61 -12.54 5.25
N ASP A 61 1.54 -11.41 5.94
CA ASP A 61 0.26 -10.72 6.16
C ASP A 61 0.02 -9.78 4.98
N THR A 62 -0.89 -10.16 4.11
CA THR A 62 -1.22 -9.37 2.93
C THR A 62 -2.62 -8.80 3.07
N ALA A 63 -2.87 -7.74 2.30
CA ALA A 63 -4.17 -7.10 2.25
C ALA A 63 -4.37 -6.44 0.89
N THR A 64 -5.62 -6.12 0.59
CA THR A 64 -5.96 -5.33 -0.60
C THR A 64 -6.65 -4.06 -0.15
N ILE A 65 -6.18 -2.95 -0.67
CA ILE A 65 -6.75 -1.62 -0.41
C ILE A 65 -7.42 -1.15 -1.69
N GLU A 66 -8.66 -0.69 -1.57
CA GLU A 66 -9.35 -0.01 -2.65
C GLU A 66 -9.71 1.39 -2.19
N THR A 67 -9.38 2.39 -2.97
CA THR A 67 -9.60 3.79 -2.60
C THR A 67 -9.88 4.64 -3.85
N TRP A 68 -10.19 5.91 -3.63
CA TRP A 68 -10.31 6.86 -4.72
C TRP A 68 -8.99 6.99 -5.45
N TYR A 69 -9.04 7.17 -6.76
CA TYR A 69 -7.84 7.31 -7.57
C TYR A 69 -6.99 8.47 -7.07
N ASN A 70 -5.72 8.20 -6.79
CA ASN A 70 -4.76 9.18 -6.32
C ASN A 70 -3.41 8.90 -6.98
N PRO A 71 -3.00 9.71 -7.96
CA PRO A 71 -1.73 9.45 -8.66
C PRO A 71 -0.49 9.63 -7.81
N THR A 72 -0.62 10.24 -6.63
CA THR A 72 0.50 10.35 -5.68
C THR A 72 0.89 9.00 -5.10
N ILE A 73 -0.05 8.05 -5.06
CA ILE A 73 0.21 6.70 -4.53
C ILE A 73 0.89 5.89 -5.62
N THR A 74 2.17 5.62 -5.45
CA THR A 74 2.97 4.84 -6.40
C THR A 74 3.50 3.58 -5.74
N ALA A 75 4.07 2.67 -6.54
CA ALA A 75 4.64 1.43 -6.02
C ALA A 75 5.78 1.65 -5.00
N ALA A 76 6.39 2.84 -5.01
CA ALA A 76 7.48 3.16 -4.09
C ALA A 76 6.99 3.66 -2.73
N CYS A 77 5.71 4.01 -2.60
CA CYS A 77 5.14 4.52 -1.36
C CYS A 77 4.92 3.39 -0.35
N GLN A 78 4.68 3.77 0.90
CA GLN A 78 4.21 2.86 1.94
C GLN A 78 2.90 3.40 2.49
N ILE A 79 2.09 2.49 3.03
CA ILE A 79 0.77 2.83 3.56
C ILE A 79 0.71 2.40 5.02
N GLU A 80 0.11 3.23 5.86
CA GLU A 80 -0.04 2.91 7.28
C GLU A 80 -1.53 2.83 7.62
N VAL A 81 -1.93 1.70 8.21
CA VAL A 81 -3.30 1.46 8.70
C VAL A 81 -3.20 0.99 10.14
N ASN A 82 -3.89 1.66 11.06
CA ASN A 82 -3.89 1.31 12.48
C ASN A 82 -2.48 1.18 13.08
N GLY A 83 -1.56 2.05 12.68
CA GLY A 83 -0.20 2.01 13.18
C GLY A 83 0.70 0.96 12.54
N GLN A 84 0.17 0.11 11.67
CA GLN A 84 0.96 -0.89 10.94
C GLN A 84 1.31 -0.35 9.57
N ARG A 85 2.60 -0.37 9.24
CA ARG A 85 3.06 0.05 7.91
C ARG A 85 3.04 -1.14 6.96
N TYR A 86 2.68 -0.85 5.71
CA TYR A 86 2.57 -1.84 4.64
C TYR A 86 3.38 -1.41 3.45
N LYS A 87 4.02 -2.37 2.82
CA LYS A 87 4.72 -2.20 1.56
C LYS A 87 3.76 -2.48 0.40
N ILE A 88 3.82 -1.67 -0.65
CA ILE A 88 3.00 -1.89 -1.84
C ILE A 88 3.64 -2.98 -2.70
N LEU A 89 2.82 -3.94 -3.12
CA LEU A 89 3.24 -5.05 -3.97
C LEU A 89 2.81 -4.76 -5.41
N GLY A 90 3.79 -4.62 -6.29
CA GLY A 90 3.51 -4.32 -7.69
C GLY A 90 3.06 -2.89 -7.90
N THR A 91 2.41 -2.65 -9.00
CA THR A 91 1.93 -1.33 -9.38
C THR A 91 0.47 -1.17 -8.95
N PRO A 92 0.11 -0.06 -8.28
CA PRO A 92 -1.31 0.20 -7.98
C PRO A 92 -2.13 0.20 -9.27
N GLU A 93 -3.26 -0.46 -9.21
CA GLU A 93 -4.13 -0.61 -10.39
C GLU A 93 -5.10 0.56 -10.46
N ASN A 94 -5.08 1.28 -11.59
CA ASN A 94 -6.10 2.27 -11.93
C ASN A 94 -7.26 1.50 -12.57
N ILE A 95 -8.30 1.23 -11.79
CA ILE A 95 -9.37 0.32 -12.20
C ILE A 95 -10.03 0.82 -13.47
N ASN A 96 -10.01 -0.02 -14.52
CA ASN A 96 -10.55 0.28 -15.85
C ASN A 96 -9.95 1.55 -16.47
N MET A 97 -8.80 2.00 -15.98
CA MET A 97 -8.11 3.20 -16.48
C MET A 97 -8.98 4.45 -16.50
N ARG A 98 -9.92 4.55 -15.55
CA ARG A 98 -10.90 5.64 -15.52
C ARG A 98 -10.55 6.77 -14.57
N ASN A 99 -9.41 6.66 -13.83
CA ASN A 99 -8.99 7.66 -12.86
C ASN A 99 -10.07 7.93 -11.81
N GLN A 100 -10.79 6.89 -11.41
CA GLN A 100 -11.88 7.00 -10.45
C GLN A 100 -11.58 6.21 -9.18
N TYR A 101 -11.16 4.97 -9.32
CA TYR A 101 -10.81 4.08 -8.22
C TYR A 101 -9.49 3.42 -8.49
N MET A 102 -8.78 3.06 -7.42
CA MET A 102 -7.54 2.28 -7.55
C MET A 102 -7.52 1.15 -6.54
N LYS A 103 -6.83 0.09 -6.91
CA LYS A 103 -6.64 -1.09 -6.07
C LYS A 103 -5.15 -1.29 -5.81
N ILE A 104 -4.81 -1.50 -4.55
CA ILE A 104 -3.42 -1.61 -4.12
C ILE A 104 -3.26 -2.88 -3.30
N ARG A 105 -2.33 -3.73 -3.70
CA ARG A 105 -1.98 -4.92 -2.92
C ARG A 105 -0.82 -4.56 -2.02
N VAL A 106 -0.92 -4.95 -0.75
CA VAL A 106 0.07 -4.56 0.24
C VAL A 106 0.45 -5.74 1.11
N ARG A 107 1.62 -5.65 1.73
CA ARG A 107 2.13 -6.62 2.68
C ARG A 107 2.65 -5.90 3.90
N ALA A 108 2.33 -6.41 5.10
CA ALA A 108 2.78 -5.81 6.35
C ALA A 108 4.29 -5.84 6.45
N ILE A 109 4.87 -4.72 6.87
CA ILE A 109 6.30 -4.63 7.15
C ILE A 109 6.49 -5.02 8.61
N LYS A 110 7.23 -6.11 8.85
CA LYS A 110 7.47 -6.63 10.18
C LYS A 110 8.93 -6.48 10.55
N GLY A 111 9.23 -6.62 11.83
CA GLY A 111 10.60 -6.60 12.31
C GLY A 111 11.15 -5.21 12.58
N GLY A 112 10.30 -4.23 12.77
CA GLY A 112 10.72 -2.90 13.17
C GLY A 112 11.55 -2.15 12.14
N ALA A 113 11.37 -2.48 10.90
CA ALA A 113 12.07 -1.78 9.84
C ALA A 113 11.40 -0.46 9.53
#